data_fd6ca286ecbb253c85b54953024af576
#
_entry.id   fd6ca286ecbb253c85b54953024af576
#
_cell.length_a   1.000
_cell.length_b   1.000
_cell.length_c   1.000
_cell.angle_alpha   90.00
_cell.angle_beta   90.00
_cell.angle_gamma   90.00
#
_symmetry.space_group_name_H-M   'P 1'
#
loop_
_entity.id
_entity.type
_entity.pdbx_description
1 polymer ?
#
loop_
_entity_poly.entity_id
_entity_poly.type
_entity_poly.pdbx_seq_one_letter_code
_entity_poly.pdbx_strand_id
1 'polypeptide(L)'
;MNCEILGIARDAAFLYWMTGEEKYARLAAGVFDTYMTGIYYRNVPVDLNHGHQQTLVGLTSFEVIHEDALHIVVPLYDFLYHYLQSNYPDKMMIYAGALKKWADNIITNGVPHNNWDLLQARYIMNVGLVLEDNKEYADGKGREYYIDYVLNRSGIRQWSLTRLADYGFDAETGIWAECPGYSSVVINDYANFANQFDNNLHYDLVKAMPVL
;
A
#
# COMPACT_ATOMS: atom_id res chain seq x y z
N MET A 1 16.78 -8.45 6.97
CA MET A 1 17.78 -7.36 6.78
C MET A 1 17.18 -6.09 6.16
N ASN A 2 16.63 -6.09 4.94
CA ASN A 2 16.07 -4.83 4.36
C ASN A 2 14.95 -4.23 5.22
N CYS A 3 13.97 -5.02 5.67
CA CYS A 3 12.90 -4.55 6.55
C CYS A 3 13.41 -4.02 7.90
N GLU A 4 14.47 -4.58 8.44
CA GLU A 4 15.08 -4.08 9.68
C GLU A 4 15.70 -2.70 9.48
N ILE A 5 16.45 -2.52 8.39
CA ILE A 5 17.05 -1.21 8.04
C ILE A 5 15.96 -0.16 7.81
N LEU A 6 14.95 -0.52 7.02
CA LEU A 6 13.80 0.35 6.77
C LEU A 6 13.00 0.63 8.04
N GLY A 7 12.88 -0.35 8.95
CA GLY A 7 12.24 -0.19 10.25
C GLY A 7 12.96 0.82 11.13
N ILE A 8 14.29 0.75 11.20
CA ILE A 8 15.10 1.75 11.93
C ILE A 8 14.90 3.15 11.32
N ALA A 9 14.86 3.25 9.99
CA ALA A 9 14.61 4.52 9.31
C ALA A 9 13.20 5.06 9.61
N ARG A 10 12.17 4.21 9.62
CA ARG A 10 10.80 4.60 9.99
C ARG A 10 10.73 5.11 11.42
N ASP A 11 11.37 4.42 12.36
CA ASP A 11 11.38 4.83 13.76
C ASP A 11 12.13 6.16 13.96
N ALA A 12 13.21 6.37 13.20
CA ALA A 12 13.90 7.67 13.17
C ALA A 12 13.00 8.77 12.56
N ALA A 13 12.28 8.49 11.47
CA ALA A 13 11.34 9.43 10.87
C ALA A 13 10.19 9.81 11.85
N PHE A 14 9.68 8.83 12.58
CA PHE A 14 8.70 9.08 13.64
C PHE A 14 9.27 9.97 14.76
N LEU A 15 10.50 9.72 15.21
CA LEU A 15 11.17 10.58 16.18
C LEU A 15 11.36 12.01 15.65
N TYR A 16 11.73 12.17 14.39
CA TYR A 16 11.76 13.48 13.74
C TYR A 16 10.39 14.17 13.78
N TRP A 17 9.35 13.48 13.37
CA TRP A 17 7.98 14.01 13.37
C TRP A 17 7.53 14.46 14.75
N MET A 18 7.91 13.71 15.80
CA MET A 18 7.57 14.01 17.19
C MET A 18 8.41 15.14 17.80
N THR A 19 9.69 15.26 17.45
CA THR A 19 10.65 16.12 18.17
C THR A 19 11.12 17.32 17.35
N GLY A 20 11.01 17.27 16.04
CA GLY A 20 11.60 18.25 15.12
C GLY A 20 13.13 18.17 14.99
N GLU A 21 13.79 17.17 15.62
CA GLU A 21 15.25 17.08 15.60
C GLU A 21 15.76 16.54 14.24
N GLU A 22 16.35 17.39 13.43
CA GLU A 22 16.81 17.07 12.07
C GLU A 22 17.81 15.90 11.95
N LYS A 23 18.53 15.57 13.04
CA LYS A 23 19.45 14.42 13.01
C LYS A 23 18.73 13.11 12.66
N TYR A 24 17.48 12.97 13.13
CA TYR A 24 16.63 11.82 12.84
C TYR A 24 16.13 11.84 11.40
N ALA A 25 15.73 13.02 10.90
CA ALA A 25 15.32 13.17 9.51
C ALA A 25 16.46 12.84 8.54
N ARG A 26 17.68 13.32 8.81
CA ARG A 26 18.85 13.03 7.97
C ARG A 26 19.17 11.54 7.88
N LEU A 27 19.09 10.82 9.02
CA LEU A 27 19.28 9.36 9.02
C LEU A 27 18.20 8.66 8.19
N ALA A 28 16.95 8.97 8.47
CA ALA A 28 15.80 8.35 7.83
C ALA A 28 15.76 8.64 6.32
N ALA A 29 15.97 9.90 5.93
CA ALA A 29 15.95 10.32 4.53
C ALA A 29 17.07 9.68 3.71
N GLY A 30 18.28 9.52 4.28
CA GLY A 30 19.38 8.85 3.58
C GLY A 30 19.07 7.39 3.24
N VAL A 31 18.46 6.67 4.17
CA VAL A 31 18.01 5.28 3.95
C VAL A 31 16.85 5.27 2.92
N PHE A 32 15.83 6.09 3.13
CA PHE A 32 14.67 6.18 2.24
C PHE A 32 15.07 6.50 0.80
N ASP A 33 15.87 7.54 0.60
CA ASP A 33 16.36 7.95 -0.72
C ASP A 33 17.11 6.83 -1.45
N THR A 34 17.97 6.12 -0.73
CA THR A 34 18.73 5.00 -1.31
C THR A 34 17.80 3.91 -1.83
N TYR A 35 16.85 3.48 -1.03
CA TYR A 35 15.92 2.41 -1.42
C TYR A 35 14.97 2.85 -2.54
N MET A 36 14.35 4.02 -2.41
CA MET A 36 13.35 4.48 -3.37
C MET A 36 13.96 4.84 -4.72
N THR A 37 15.12 5.49 -4.73
CA THR A 37 15.87 5.76 -5.96
C THR A 37 16.31 4.45 -6.63
N GLY A 38 16.78 3.49 -5.83
CA GLY A 38 17.15 2.16 -6.32
C GLY A 38 15.98 1.43 -6.98
N ILE A 39 14.79 1.44 -6.38
CA ILE A 39 13.58 0.83 -6.94
C ILE A 39 13.12 1.56 -8.20
N TYR A 40 13.14 2.88 -8.18
CA TYR A 40 12.71 3.69 -9.32
C TYR A 40 13.51 3.38 -10.58
N TYR A 41 14.85 3.30 -10.47
CA TYR A 41 15.73 3.07 -11.62
C TYR A 41 15.98 1.60 -11.93
N ARG A 42 15.69 0.70 -11.00
CA ARG A 42 15.82 -0.74 -11.25
C ARG A 42 14.72 -1.23 -12.19
N ASN A 43 15.05 -2.23 -13.01
CA ASN A 43 14.06 -2.93 -13.81
C ASN A 43 13.20 -3.83 -12.90
N VAL A 44 12.05 -3.33 -12.50
CA VAL A 44 11.05 -4.03 -11.68
C VAL A 44 9.70 -3.96 -12.41
N PRO A 45 8.78 -4.90 -12.20
CA PRO A 45 8.90 -6.07 -11.33
C PRO A 45 9.85 -7.15 -11.86
N VAL A 46 10.27 -8.05 -10.95
CA VAL A 46 11.11 -9.21 -11.26
C VAL A 46 10.25 -10.47 -11.16
N ASP A 47 10.19 -11.24 -12.23
CA ASP A 47 9.52 -12.54 -12.23
C ASP A 47 10.50 -13.62 -11.73
N LEU A 48 10.21 -14.20 -10.57
CA LEU A 48 11.06 -15.23 -9.95
C LEU A 48 10.77 -16.62 -10.49
N ASN A 49 9.57 -16.87 -11.01
CA ASN A 49 9.14 -18.22 -11.41
C ASN A 49 8.12 -18.22 -12.56
N HIS A 50 8.23 -17.25 -13.46
CA HIS A 50 7.36 -17.10 -14.63
C HIS A 50 5.85 -17.12 -14.30
N GLY A 51 5.47 -16.54 -13.17
CA GLY A 51 4.09 -16.49 -12.70
C GLY A 51 3.72 -15.20 -11.98
N HIS A 52 2.46 -14.81 -12.12
CA HIS A 52 1.95 -13.57 -11.51
C HIS A 52 2.25 -13.48 -10.02
N GLN A 53 1.98 -14.56 -9.28
CA GLN A 53 2.16 -14.58 -7.83
C GLN A 53 3.60 -14.29 -7.39
N GLN A 54 4.58 -14.62 -8.22
CA GLN A 54 6.00 -14.43 -7.94
C GLN A 54 6.64 -13.32 -8.77
N THR A 55 5.84 -12.42 -9.33
CA THR A 55 6.30 -11.21 -10.00
C THR A 55 6.31 -10.06 -9.00
N LEU A 56 7.50 -9.68 -8.53
CA LEU A 56 7.71 -8.85 -7.33
C LEU A 56 8.48 -7.56 -7.64
N VAL A 57 8.21 -6.52 -6.86
CA VAL A 57 9.13 -5.39 -6.75
C VAL A 57 10.39 -5.80 -5.99
N GLY A 58 10.25 -6.69 -5.01
CA GLY A 58 11.34 -7.53 -4.52
C GLY A 58 12.35 -6.82 -3.62
N LEU A 59 11.92 -6.35 -2.45
CA LEU A 59 12.84 -6.03 -1.35
C LEU A 59 12.96 -7.19 -0.37
N THR A 60 11.88 -7.91 -0.10
CA THR A 60 11.81 -8.84 1.01
C THR A 60 10.98 -10.07 0.75
N SER A 61 10.00 -10.01 -0.13
CA SER A 61 9.00 -11.07 -0.28
C SER A 61 9.37 -12.09 -1.35
N PHE A 62 8.72 -13.22 -1.26
CA PHE A 62 8.76 -14.29 -2.25
C PHE A 62 7.43 -14.41 -3.02
N GLU A 63 6.40 -13.67 -2.61
CA GLU A 63 5.07 -13.63 -3.22
C GLU A 63 4.51 -12.21 -3.18
N VAL A 64 3.69 -11.86 -4.17
CA VAL A 64 3.10 -10.52 -4.33
C VAL A 64 2.24 -10.08 -3.13
N ILE A 65 1.65 -11.01 -2.42
CA ILE A 65 0.88 -10.76 -1.20
C ILE A 65 1.74 -10.40 0.03
N HIS A 66 3.04 -10.60 -0.05
CA HIS A 66 4.00 -10.34 1.02
C HIS A 66 4.94 -9.18 0.71
N GLU A 67 4.46 -8.17 0.01
CA GLU A 67 5.21 -6.91 -0.20
C GLU A 67 5.23 -6.04 1.08
N ASP A 68 5.50 -6.70 2.23
CA ASP A 68 5.44 -6.14 3.59
C ASP A 68 6.34 -4.92 3.81
N ALA A 69 7.34 -4.72 2.96
CA ALA A 69 8.14 -3.51 2.97
C ALA A 69 7.29 -2.23 2.84
N LEU A 70 6.13 -2.29 2.17
CA LEU A 70 5.21 -1.16 2.04
C LEU A 70 4.64 -0.70 3.39
N HIS A 71 4.40 -1.61 4.34
CA HIS A 71 3.96 -1.24 5.69
C HIS A 71 5.00 -0.43 6.47
N ILE A 72 6.26 -0.45 6.03
CA ILE A 72 7.34 0.32 6.62
C ILE A 72 7.61 1.58 5.81
N VAL A 73 7.69 1.43 4.48
CA VAL A 73 8.08 2.51 3.56
C VAL A 73 7.03 3.61 3.50
N VAL A 74 5.74 3.26 3.51
CA VAL A 74 4.66 4.25 3.43
C VAL A 74 4.65 5.18 4.65
N PRO A 75 4.58 4.71 5.91
CA PRO A 75 4.66 5.62 7.06
C PRO A 75 6.02 6.32 7.17
N LEU A 76 7.12 5.70 6.74
CA LEU A 76 8.42 6.37 6.65
C LEU A 76 8.35 7.59 5.72
N TYR A 77 7.74 7.44 4.54
CA TYR A 77 7.54 8.54 3.60
C TYR A 77 6.64 9.64 4.18
N ASP A 78 5.53 9.26 4.79
CA ASP A 78 4.57 10.19 5.38
C ASP A 78 5.20 11.06 6.48
N PHE A 79 5.89 10.46 7.45
CA PHE A 79 6.59 11.19 8.51
C PHE A 79 7.69 12.12 7.99
N LEU A 80 8.31 11.78 6.86
CA LEU A 80 9.38 12.58 6.25
C LEU A 80 8.89 13.56 5.19
N TYR A 81 7.63 13.51 4.79
CA TYR A 81 7.14 14.20 3.59
C TYR A 81 7.62 15.64 3.47
N HIS A 82 7.38 16.48 4.48
CA HIS A 82 7.79 17.88 4.48
C HIS A 82 9.31 18.07 4.48
N TYR A 83 10.05 17.20 5.15
CA TYR A 83 11.50 17.23 5.12
C TYR A 83 12.04 16.89 3.72
N LEU A 84 11.48 15.86 3.09
CA LEU A 84 11.86 15.45 1.73
C LEU A 84 11.49 16.52 0.71
N GLN A 85 10.30 17.09 0.80
CA GLN A 85 9.85 18.16 -0.08
C GLN A 85 10.79 19.38 0.00
N SER A 86 11.27 19.72 1.19
CA SER A 86 12.16 20.86 1.41
C SER A 86 13.60 20.61 0.99
N ASN A 87 14.13 19.40 1.18
CA ASN A 87 15.54 19.08 1.02
C ASN A 87 15.85 18.27 -0.26
N TYR A 88 14.83 17.59 -0.82
CA TYR A 88 14.96 16.73 -2.01
C TYR A 88 13.83 16.98 -3.03
N PRO A 89 13.47 18.24 -3.34
CA PRO A 89 12.30 18.56 -4.18
C PRO A 89 12.34 17.87 -5.54
N ASP A 90 13.51 17.76 -6.16
CA ASP A 90 13.70 17.13 -7.47
C ASP A 90 13.49 15.61 -7.45
N LYS A 91 13.46 15.00 -6.26
CA LYS A 91 13.27 13.56 -6.09
C LYS A 91 11.85 13.15 -5.73
N MET A 92 10.97 14.07 -5.43
CA MET A 92 9.59 13.73 -5.00
C MET A 92 8.87 12.87 -6.04
N MET A 93 9.02 13.17 -7.34
CA MET A 93 8.46 12.35 -8.42
C MET A 93 9.10 10.97 -8.55
N ILE A 94 10.39 10.84 -8.18
CA ILE A 94 11.09 9.55 -8.14
C ILE A 94 10.50 8.68 -7.02
N TYR A 95 10.29 9.26 -5.84
CA TYR A 95 9.73 8.57 -4.70
C TYR A 95 8.30 8.10 -4.96
N ALA A 96 7.45 9.01 -5.46
CA ALA A 96 6.10 8.66 -5.89
C ALA A 96 6.11 7.57 -6.96
N GLY A 97 6.98 7.67 -7.97
CA GLY A 97 7.13 6.66 -9.02
C GLY A 97 7.54 5.29 -8.48
N ALA A 98 8.41 5.23 -7.47
CA ALA A 98 8.78 3.98 -6.82
C ALA A 98 7.60 3.35 -6.05
N LEU A 99 6.84 4.15 -5.30
CA LEU A 99 5.62 3.69 -4.61
C LEU A 99 4.57 3.17 -5.61
N LYS A 100 4.36 3.88 -6.72
CA LYS A 100 3.44 3.48 -7.78
C LYS A 100 3.84 2.16 -8.42
N LYS A 101 5.14 1.85 -8.56
CA LYS A 101 5.59 0.54 -9.06
C LYS A 101 5.08 -0.62 -8.22
N TRP A 102 5.02 -0.47 -6.89
CA TRP A 102 4.43 -1.50 -6.02
C TRP A 102 2.93 -1.64 -6.26
N ALA A 103 2.18 -0.54 -6.22
CA ALA A 103 0.74 -0.58 -6.40
C ALA A 103 0.35 -1.14 -7.78
N ASP A 104 0.98 -0.66 -8.85
CA ASP A 104 0.74 -1.14 -10.21
C ASP A 104 1.14 -2.62 -10.39
N ASN A 105 2.21 -3.07 -9.72
CA ASN A 105 2.60 -4.48 -9.74
C ASN A 105 1.56 -5.36 -9.07
N ILE A 106 1.05 -4.97 -7.91
CA ILE A 106 0.01 -5.72 -7.19
C ILE A 106 -1.26 -5.79 -8.03
N ILE A 107 -1.69 -4.68 -8.61
CA ILE A 107 -2.86 -4.61 -9.50
C ILE A 107 -2.72 -5.59 -10.68
N THR A 108 -1.51 -5.71 -11.22
CA THR A 108 -1.24 -6.51 -12.43
C THR A 108 -1.01 -7.98 -12.13
N ASN A 109 -0.38 -8.30 -10.99
CA ASN A 109 0.13 -9.63 -10.69
C ASN A 109 -0.46 -10.25 -9.42
N GLY A 110 -1.41 -9.59 -8.77
CA GLY A 110 -2.04 -10.06 -7.54
C GLY A 110 -2.79 -11.39 -7.66
N VAL A 111 -3.26 -11.88 -6.52
CA VAL A 111 -4.05 -13.12 -6.38
C VAL A 111 -5.46 -12.73 -5.94
N PRO A 112 -6.46 -12.78 -6.83
CA PRO A 112 -7.81 -12.37 -6.55
C PRO A 112 -8.65 -13.43 -5.83
N HIS A 113 -9.85 -13.07 -5.41
CA HIS A 113 -10.96 -13.93 -4.96
C HIS A 113 -10.91 -14.45 -3.53
N ASN A 114 -9.90 -14.11 -2.73
CA ASN A 114 -9.73 -14.62 -1.37
C ASN A 114 -9.17 -13.54 -0.42
N ASN A 115 -8.84 -13.92 0.80
CA ASN A 115 -8.25 -13.02 1.81
C ASN A 115 -6.95 -12.33 1.34
N TRP A 116 -6.19 -12.91 0.40
CA TRP A 116 -4.99 -12.29 -0.15
C TRP A 116 -5.29 -11.02 -0.96
N ASP A 117 -6.43 -10.98 -1.62
CA ASP A 117 -6.93 -9.79 -2.32
C ASP A 117 -7.08 -8.60 -1.36
N LEU A 118 -7.56 -8.84 -0.12
CA LEU A 118 -7.62 -7.82 0.93
C LEU A 118 -6.24 -7.32 1.37
N LEU A 119 -5.28 -8.21 1.56
CA LEU A 119 -3.90 -7.82 1.90
C LEU A 119 -3.31 -6.92 0.81
N GLN A 120 -3.54 -7.27 -0.44
CA GLN A 120 -3.11 -6.49 -1.61
C GLN A 120 -3.82 -5.13 -1.66
N ALA A 121 -5.14 -5.10 -1.45
CA ALA A 121 -5.91 -3.86 -1.39
C ALA A 121 -5.35 -2.89 -0.34
N ARG A 122 -4.90 -3.40 0.80
CA ARG A 122 -4.27 -2.60 1.86
C ARG A 122 -2.98 -1.95 1.40
N TYR A 123 -2.12 -2.66 0.66
CA TYR A 123 -0.89 -2.09 0.10
C TYR A 123 -1.20 -0.98 -0.91
N ILE A 124 -2.15 -1.23 -1.83
CA ILE A 124 -2.55 -0.24 -2.84
C ILE A 124 -3.14 1.01 -2.17
N MET A 125 -4.03 0.82 -1.17
CA MET A 125 -4.61 1.93 -0.42
C MET A 125 -3.55 2.75 0.30
N ASN A 126 -2.61 2.10 1.00
CA ASN A 126 -1.55 2.80 1.71
C ASN A 126 -0.69 3.65 0.77
N VAL A 127 -0.38 3.14 -0.43
CA VAL A 127 0.28 3.94 -1.47
C VAL A 127 -0.60 5.12 -1.89
N GLY A 128 -1.88 4.89 -2.15
CA GLY A 128 -2.81 5.95 -2.52
C GLY A 128 -2.89 7.07 -1.49
N LEU A 129 -2.94 6.73 -0.20
CA LEU A 129 -3.08 7.72 0.88
C LEU A 129 -1.91 8.70 0.98
N VAL A 130 -0.70 8.31 0.58
CA VAL A 130 0.49 9.16 0.67
C VAL A 130 0.89 9.83 -0.64
N LEU A 131 0.19 9.53 -1.73
CA LEU A 131 0.39 10.21 -3.01
C LEU A 131 -0.38 11.53 -3.06
N GLU A 132 0.09 12.43 -3.93
CA GLU A 132 -0.64 13.64 -4.30
C GLU A 132 -1.86 13.32 -5.19
N ASP A 133 -2.67 14.33 -5.46
CA ASP A 133 -3.84 14.22 -6.32
C ASP A 133 -3.48 13.74 -7.74
N ASN A 134 -4.42 13.11 -8.43
CA ASN A 134 -4.21 12.58 -9.79
C ASN A 134 -3.62 13.61 -10.77
N LYS A 135 -4.03 14.87 -10.66
CA LYS A 135 -3.59 15.97 -11.54
C LYS A 135 -2.10 16.30 -11.43
N GLU A 136 -1.44 15.92 -10.34
CA GLU A 136 -0.02 16.16 -10.11
C GLU A 136 0.87 15.13 -10.87
N TYR A 137 0.25 14.11 -11.46
CA TYR A 137 0.96 13.06 -12.20
C TYR A 137 0.56 13.03 -13.67
N ALA A 138 1.54 12.99 -14.57
CA ALA A 138 1.32 12.97 -16.02
C ALA A 138 0.48 11.77 -16.51
N ASP A 139 0.51 10.65 -15.79
CA ASP A 139 -0.28 9.45 -16.06
C ASP A 139 -1.67 9.46 -15.40
N GLY A 140 -2.00 10.52 -14.66
CA GLY A 140 -3.27 10.65 -13.94
C GLY A 140 -3.46 9.63 -12.81
N LYS A 141 -2.40 8.99 -12.34
CA LYS A 141 -2.45 7.98 -11.28
C LYS A 141 -1.87 8.56 -9.98
N GLY A 142 -2.72 9.21 -9.20
CA GLY A 142 -2.42 9.69 -7.87
C GLY A 142 -3.34 9.07 -6.82
N ARG A 143 -3.60 9.82 -5.76
CA ARG A 143 -4.42 9.40 -4.61
C ARG A 143 -5.77 8.83 -5.04
N GLU A 144 -6.56 9.63 -5.78
CA GLU A 144 -7.92 9.25 -6.13
C GLU A 144 -7.96 8.02 -7.04
N TYR A 145 -6.95 7.85 -7.91
CA TYR A 145 -6.86 6.69 -8.79
C TYR A 145 -6.72 5.39 -7.99
N TYR A 146 -5.78 5.34 -7.03
CA TYR A 146 -5.54 4.12 -6.25
C TYR A 146 -6.63 3.86 -5.22
N ILE A 147 -7.18 4.91 -4.61
CA ILE A 147 -8.32 4.78 -3.68
C ILE A 147 -9.57 4.28 -4.43
N ASP A 148 -9.88 4.86 -5.59
CA ASP A 148 -11.00 4.38 -6.41
C ASP A 148 -10.77 2.94 -6.90
N TYR A 149 -9.51 2.57 -7.19
CA TYR A 149 -9.19 1.19 -7.56
C TYR A 149 -9.53 0.21 -6.43
N VAL A 150 -9.15 0.53 -5.21
CA VAL A 150 -9.44 -0.30 -4.04
C VAL A 150 -10.94 -0.38 -3.77
N LEU A 151 -11.66 0.74 -3.87
CA LEU A 151 -13.09 0.78 -3.54
C LEU A 151 -13.99 0.19 -4.62
N ASN A 152 -13.75 0.55 -5.89
CA ASN A 152 -14.76 0.42 -6.94
C ASN A 152 -14.27 -0.35 -8.18
N ARG A 153 -12.97 -0.34 -8.48
CA ARG A 153 -12.47 -0.97 -9.71
C ARG A 153 -12.09 -2.42 -9.46
N SER A 154 -12.45 -3.27 -10.41
CA SER A 154 -12.08 -4.68 -10.37
C SER A 154 -11.36 -5.07 -11.64
N GLY A 155 -10.08 -5.37 -11.48
CA GLY A 155 -9.26 -5.98 -12.52
C GLY A 155 -9.36 -7.51 -12.51
N ILE A 156 -8.51 -8.15 -13.28
CA ILE A 156 -8.40 -9.61 -13.33
C ILE A 156 -7.67 -10.14 -12.08
N ARG A 157 -6.70 -9.39 -11.56
CA ARG A 157 -5.77 -9.81 -10.51
C ARG A 157 -5.98 -9.11 -9.17
N GLN A 158 -6.73 -8.03 -9.14
CA GLN A 158 -7.11 -7.31 -7.95
C GLN A 158 -8.58 -6.90 -8.08
N TRP A 159 -9.41 -7.30 -7.13
CA TRP A 159 -10.81 -6.90 -7.05
C TRP A 159 -10.98 -5.71 -6.12
N SER A 160 -12.06 -4.96 -6.33
CA SER A 160 -12.47 -3.94 -5.38
C SER A 160 -12.97 -4.56 -4.08
N LEU A 161 -12.89 -3.81 -2.98
CA LEU A 161 -13.41 -4.23 -1.67
C LEU A 161 -14.92 -4.57 -1.75
N THR A 162 -15.70 -3.78 -2.49
CA THR A 162 -17.14 -4.03 -2.72
C THR A 162 -17.37 -5.38 -3.37
N ARG A 163 -16.70 -5.63 -4.49
CA ARG A 163 -16.86 -6.90 -5.20
C ARG A 163 -16.40 -8.09 -4.37
N LEU A 164 -15.32 -7.92 -3.63
CA LEU A 164 -14.78 -8.98 -2.79
C LEU A 164 -15.71 -9.30 -1.61
N ALA A 165 -16.31 -8.28 -1.00
CA ALA A 165 -17.31 -8.45 0.05
C ALA A 165 -18.54 -9.20 -0.47
N ASP A 166 -19.11 -8.76 -1.59
CA ASP A 166 -20.28 -9.39 -2.22
C ASP A 166 -20.03 -10.85 -2.63
N TYR A 167 -18.80 -11.18 -3.01
CA TYR A 167 -18.41 -12.54 -3.40
C TYR A 167 -18.11 -13.44 -2.22
N GLY A 168 -17.43 -12.91 -1.20
CA GLY A 168 -16.84 -13.71 -0.14
C GLY A 168 -17.70 -13.88 1.10
N PHE A 169 -18.62 -12.95 1.37
CA PHE A 169 -19.56 -13.10 2.49
C PHE A 169 -20.88 -13.75 2.05
N ASP A 170 -21.31 -14.74 2.79
CA ASP A 170 -22.64 -15.29 2.63
C ASP A 170 -23.69 -14.29 3.11
N ALA A 171 -24.65 -13.94 2.24
CA ALA A 171 -25.61 -12.87 2.50
C ALA A 171 -26.63 -13.19 3.62
N GLU A 172 -26.85 -14.49 3.95
CA GLU A 172 -27.79 -14.89 5.00
C GLU A 172 -27.11 -14.99 6.36
N THR A 173 -25.87 -15.48 6.40
CA THR A 173 -25.14 -15.77 7.65
C THR A 173 -24.10 -14.75 8.00
N GLY A 174 -23.66 -13.90 7.05
CA GLY A 174 -22.53 -12.98 7.22
C GLY A 174 -21.19 -13.68 7.41
N ILE A 175 -21.07 -14.95 7.04
CA ILE A 175 -19.84 -15.73 7.20
C ILE A 175 -19.01 -15.62 5.91
N TRP A 176 -17.73 -15.35 6.07
CA TRP A 176 -16.76 -15.41 4.97
C TRP A 176 -16.56 -16.84 4.48
N ALA A 177 -16.49 -17.03 3.16
CA ALA A 177 -16.48 -18.35 2.50
C ALA A 177 -15.27 -19.24 2.81
N GLU A 178 -14.21 -18.71 3.41
CA GLU A 178 -13.05 -19.49 3.84
C GLU A 178 -13.24 -20.02 5.27
N CYS A 179 -12.25 -20.74 5.81
CA CYS A 179 -12.33 -21.32 7.14
C CYS A 179 -12.46 -20.25 8.25
N PRO A 180 -12.98 -20.62 9.45
CA PRO A 180 -13.23 -19.64 10.53
C PRO A 180 -12.02 -18.79 10.93
N GLY A 181 -10.81 -19.32 10.83
CA GLY A 181 -9.58 -18.58 11.10
C GLY A 181 -9.38 -17.42 10.12
N TYR A 182 -9.59 -17.65 8.83
CA TYR A 182 -9.53 -16.60 7.81
C TYR A 182 -10.70 -15.64 7.89
N SER A 183 -11.88 -16.08 8.29
CA SER A 183 -13.02 -15.19 8.52
C SER A 183 -12.68 -14.09 9.54
N SER A 184 -12.00 -14.45 10.62
CA SER A 184 -11.55 -13.47 11.63
C SER A 184 -10.53 -12.47 11.06
N VAL A 185 -9.60 -12.92 10.21
CA VAL A 185 -8.62 -12.05 9.54
C VAL A 185 -9.33 -11.08 8.61
N VAL A 186 -10.26 -11.56 7.79
CA VAL A 186 -11.02 -10.77 6.83
C VAL A 186 -11.86 -9.70 7.53
N ILE A 187 -12.58 -10.05 8.61
CA ILE A 187 -13.37 -9.09 9.39
C ILE A 187 -12.47 -8.00 9.98
N ASN A 188 -11.31 -8.38 10.54
CA ASN A 188 -10.35 -7.39 11.05
C ASN A 188 -9.81 -6.48 9.95
N ASP A 189 -9.53 -7.00 8.76
CA ASP A 189 -9.04 -6.20 7.65
C ASP A 189 -10.11 -5.21 7.17
N TYR A 190 -11.38 -5.62 7.03
CA TYR A 190 -12.46 -4.70 6.70
C TYR A 190 -12.69 -3.64 7.79
N ALA A 191 -12.59 -3.99 9.07
CA ALA A 191 -12.66 -3.02 10.16
C ALA A 191 -11.50 -2.01 10.10
N ASN A 192 -10.29 -2.46 9.77
CA ASN A 192 -9.14 -1.58 9.55
C ASN A 192 -9.35 -0.66 8.34
N PHE A 193 -9.88 -1.16 7.22
CA PHE A 193 -10.25 -0.33 6.08
C PHE A 193 -11.29 0.72 6.46
N ALA A 194 -12.36 0.31 7.16
CA ALA A 194 -13.41 1.24 7.59
C ALA A 194 -12.84 2.39 8.42
N ASN A 195 -11.98 2.07 9.39
CA ASN A 195 -11.31 3.06 10.22
C ASN A 195 -10.38 3.99 9.41
N GLN A 196 -9.60 3.45 8.47
CA GLN A 196 -8.71 4.25 7.64
C GLN A 196 -9.47 5.14 6.65
N PHE A 197 -10.54 4.66 6.05
CA PHE A 197 -11.37 5.45 5.13
C PHE A 197 -12.13 6.56 5.87
N ASP A 198 -12.65 6.28 7.07
CA ASP A 198 -13.31 7.30 7.88
C ASP A 198 -12.33 8.40 8.31
N ASN A 199 -11.17 8.02 8.87
CA ASN A 199 -10.19 8.97 9.37
C ASN A 199 -9.51 9.82 8.29
N ASN A 200 -9.24 9.25 7.11
CA ASN A 200 -8.45 9.93 6.09
C ASN A 200 -9.30 10.53 4.96
N LEU A 201 -10.48 9.98 4.70
CA LEU A 201 -11.30 10.33 3.54
C LEU A 201 -12.73 10.73 3.91
N HIS A 202 -13.11 10.64 5.19
CA HIS A 202 -14.49 10.82 5.66
C HIS A 202 -15.50 9.96 4.91
N TYR A 203 -15.10 8.71 4.61
CA TYR A 203 -15.89 7.75 3.86
C TYR A 203 -16.35 6.59 4.74
N ASP A 204 -17.67 6.45 4.92
CA ASP A 204 -18.28 5.39 5.71
C ASP A 204 -18.36 4.09 4.90
N LEU A 205 -17.32 3.25 5.05
CA LEU A 205 -17.22 1.98 4.34
C LEU A 205 -18.31 0.99 4.74
N VAL A 206 -18.66 0.94 6.02
CA VAL A 206 -19.69 0.02 6.54
C VAL A 206 -21.05 0.34 5.95
N LYS A 207 -21.39 1.61 5.85
CA LYS A 207 -22.62 2.04 5.18
C LYS A 207 -22.62 1.74 3.69
N ALA A 208 -21.46 1.82 3.04
CA ALA A 208 -21.31 1.53 1.61
C ALA A 208 -21.35 0.03 1.30
N MET A 209 -21.09 -0.84 2.28
CA MET A 209 -21.03 -2.29 2.15
C MET A 209 -21.94 -2.97 3.19
N PRO A 210 -23.24 -3.03 2.96
CA PRO A 210 -24.20 -3.54 3.95
C PRO A 210 -24.02 -5.01 4.34
N VAL A 211 -23.21 -5.76 3.59
CA VAL A 211 -22.89 -7.17 3.91
C VAL A 211 -21.88 -7.28 5.07
N LEU A 212 -21.14 -6.21 5.37
CA LEU A 212 -20.23 -6.14 6.53
C LEU A 212 -21.01 -5.87 7.81
#